data_7562915c042d5e31bc5441f2243e8ef2
#
_entry.id   7562915c042d5e31bc5441f2243e8ef2
#
_cell.length_a   1.000
_cell.length_b   1.000
_cell.length_c   1.000
_cell.angle_alpha   90.00
_cell.angle_beta   90.00
_cell.angle_gamma   90.00
#
_symmetry.space_group_name_H-M   'P 1'
#
loop_
_entity.id
_entity.type
_entity.pdbx_description
1 polymer ?
#
loop_
_entity_poly.entity_id
_entity_poly.type
_entity_poly.pdbx_seq_one_letter_code
_entity_poly.pdbx_strand_id
1 'polypeptide(L)' 'MLTVLSIIFIAIGIAFMYVGIRICRDIWYAYLGLPIFVIGLCFVCMAINQLMEV' A
#
# COMPACT_ATOMS: atom_id res chain seq x y z
N MET A 1 13.42 -16.27 -2.40
CA MET A 1 13.03 -15.32 -3.42
C MET A 1 11.65 -14.74 -3.19
N LEU A 2 10.68 -15.58 -2.85
CA LEU A 2 9.31 -15.10 -2.55
C LEU A 2 9.28 -14.15 -1.35
N THR A 3 10.12 -14.40 -0.35
CA THR A 3 10.16 -13.56 0.84
C THR A 3 10.66 -12.15 0.52
N VAL A 4 11.67 -12.04 -0.36
CA VAL A 4 12.21 -10.75 -0.75
C VAL A 4 11.17 -9.94 -1.53
N LEU A 5 10.46 -10.61 -2.44
CA LEU A 5 9.39 -9.97 -3.21
C LEU A 5 8.27 -9.46 -2.29
N SER A 6 7.91 -10.26 -1.28
CA SER A 6 6.89 -9.85 -0.31
C SER A 6 7.31 -8.61 0.46
N ILE A 7 8.57 -8.54 0.87
CA ILE A 7 9.10 -7.38 1.59
C ILE A 7 9.04 -6.13 0.70
N ILE A 8 9.38 -6.27 -0.58
CA ILE A 8 9.34 -5.16 -1.53
C ILE A 8 7.88 -4.69 -1.69
N PHE A 9 6.94 -5.61 -1.84
CA PHE A 9 5.53 -5.26 -1.96
C PHE A 9 5.01 -4.55 -0.71
N ILE A 10 5.39 -5.02 0.48
CA ILE A 10 5.00 -4.37 1.73
C ILE A 10 5.56 -2.96 1.79
N ALA A 11 6.83 -2.77 1.41
CA ALA A 11 7.45 -1.45 1.41
C ALA A 11 6.73 -0.50 0.46
N ILE A 12 6.40 -0.98 -0.75
CA ILE A 12 5.66 -0.18 -1.72
C ILE A 12 4.28 0.18 -1.18
N GLY A 13 3.58 -0.79 -0.57
CA GLY A 13 2.26 -0.55 0.01
C GLY A 13 2.30 0.51 1.10
N ILE A 14 3.28 0.43 2.00
CA ILE A 14 3.45 1.42 3.07
C ILE A 14 3.74 2.80 2.49
N ALA A 15 4.58 2.87 1.46
CA ALA A 15 4.90 4.14 0.80
C ALA A 15 3.64 4.75 0.18
N PHE A 16 2.83 3.93 -0.50
CA PHE A 16 1.58 4.40 -1.08
C PHE A 16 0.61 4.88 -0.02
N MET A 17 0.51 4.17 1.10
CA MET A 17 -0.34 4.58 2.21
C MET A 17 0.11 5.93 2.77
N TYR A 18 1.41 6.11 2.95
CA TYR A 18 1.96 7.36 3.46
C TYR A 18 1.63 8.53 2.53
N VAL A 19 1.84 8.33 1.23
CA VAL A 19 1.53 9.35 0.23
C VAL A 19 0.04 9.64 0.21
N GLY A 20 -0.79 8.59 0.28
CA GLY A 20 -2.24 8.74 0.32
C GLY A 20 -2.71 9.58 1.50
N ILE A 21 -2.16 9.34 2.69
CA ILE A 21 -2.51 10.11 3.88
C ILE A 21 -2.08 11.57 3.72
N ARG A 22 -0.91 11.81 3.13
CA ARG A 22 -0.42 13.16 2.91
C ARG A 22 -1.31 13.92 1.94
N ILE A 23 -1.74 13.26 0.88
CA ILE A 23 -2.61 13.87 -0.12
C ILE A 23 -4.01 14.09 0.46
N CYS A 24 -4.48 13.18 1.32
CA CYS A 24 -5.79 13.32 1.98
C CYS A 24 -5.86 14.50 2.93
N ARG A 25 -4.73 15.06 3.34
CA ARG A 25 -4.72 16.25 4.20
C ARG A 25 -5.27 17.48 3.50
N ASP A 26 -5.11 17.54 2.19
CA ASP A 26 -5.65 18.63 1.38
C ASP A 26 -7.05 18.25 0.89
N ILE A 27 -8.02 19.14 1.13
CA ILE A 27 -9.41 18.89 0.78
C ILE A 27 -9.57 18.65 -0.73
N TRP A 28 -8.75 19.31 -1.53
CA TRP A 28 -8.80 19.17 -2.98
C TRP A 28 -8.32 17.81 -3.49
N TYR A 29 -7.39 17.20 -2.76
CA TYR A 29 -6.76 15.96 -3.19
C TYR A 29 -7.31 14.73 -2.46
N ALA A 30 -8.35 14.90 -1.65
CA ALA A 30 -8.96 13.79 -0.93
C ALA A 30 -9.43 12.69 -1.89
N TYR A 31 -9.98 13.09 -3.03
CA TYR A 31 -10.43 12.14 -4.04
C TYR A 31 -9.28 11.36 -4.69
N LEU A 32 -8.11 11.99 -4.79
CA LEU A 32 -6.92 11.32 -5.34
C LEU A 32 -6.22 10.45 -4.31
N GLY A 33 -6.31 10.82 -3.03
CA GLY A 33 -5.71 10.04 -1.96
C GLY A 33 -6.42 8.72 -1.68
N LEU A 34 -7.75 8.70 -1.85
CA LEU A 34 -8.54 7.49 -1.60
C LEU A 34 -8.11 6.29 -2.45
N PRO A 35 -8.03 6.40 -3.80
CA PRO A 35 -7.60 5.28 -4.62
C PRO A 35 -6.17 4.86 -4.34
N ILE A 36 -5.27 5.81 -4.06
CA ILE A 36 -3.88 5.49 -3.73
C ILE A 36 -3.82 4.69 -2.43
N PHE A 37 -4.60 5.09 -1.44
CA PHE A 37 -4.67 4.38 -0.16
C PHE A 37 -5.17 2.95 -0.36
N VAL A 38 -6.22 2.78 -1.17
CA VAL A 38 -6.80 1.46 -1.45
C VAL A 38 -5.78 0.58 -2.17
N ILE A 39 -5.06 1.13 -3.14
CA ILE A 39 -4.03 0.38 -3.86
C ILE A 39 -2.94 -0.09 -2.90
N GLY A 40 -2.46 0.79 -2.02
CA GLY A 40 -1.46 0.43 -1.03
C GLY A 40 -1.95 -0.68 -0.10
N LEU A 41 -3.20 -0.58 0.35
CA LEU A 41 -3.79 -1.59 1.21
C LEU A 41 -3.87 -2.94 0.50
N CYS A 42 -4.26 -2.94 -0.78
CA CYS A 42 -4.33 -4.16 -1.57
C CYS A 42 -2.96 -4.82 -1.70
N PHE A 43 -1.92 -4.04 -1.97
CA PHE A 43 -0.57 -4.57 -2.08
C PHE A 43 -0.10 -5.21 -0.76
N VAL A 44 -0.37 -4.54 0.36
CA VAL A 44 0.01 -5.08 1.67
C VAL A 44 -0.77 -6.36 1.96
N CYS A 45 -2.06 -6.39 1.68
CA CYS A 45 -2.87 -7.58 1.90
C CYS A 45 -2.39 -8.76 1.06
N MET A 46 -2.04 -8.51 -0.21
CA MET A 46 -1.51 -9.55 -1.08
C MET A 46 -0.18 -10.10 -0.55
N ALA A 47 0.69 -9.20 -0.10
CA ALA A 47 1.99 -9.62 0.44
C ALA A 47 1.82 -10.48 1.70
N ILE A 48 0.92 -10.07 2.60
CA ILE A 48 0.65 -10.83 3.82
C ILE A 48 0.07 -12.19 3.47
N ASN A 49 -0.84 -12.24 2.49
CA ASN A 49 -1.44 -13.50 2.08
C ASN A 49 -0.39 -14.46 1.54
N GLN A 50 0.54 -13.98 0.74
CA GLN A 50 1.62 -14.80 0.21
C GLN A 50 2.55 -15.30 1.33
N LEU A 51 2.83 -14.47 2.31
CA LEU A 51 3.65 -14.84 3.45
C LEU A 51 2.96 -15.90 4.32
N MET A 52 1.65 -15.82 4.44
CA MET A 52 0.89 -16.79 5.22
C MET A 52 0.79 -18.17 4.56
N GLU A 53 0.83 -18.21 3.24
CA GLU A 53 0.75 -19.47 2.49
C GLU A 53 2.04 -20.27 2.54
N VAL A 54 3.15 -19.63 2.87
CA VAL A 54 4.44 -20.28 3.00
C VAL A 54 4.70 -20.69 4.43
#